data_8bce0f293f8a11073a4c48f72d32c58c
#
_entry.id   8bce0f293f8a11073a4c48f72d32c58c
#
_cell.length_a   1.000
_cell.length_b   1.000
_cell.length_c   1.000
_cell.angle_alpha   90.00
_cell.angle_beta   90.00
_cell.angle_gamma   90.00
#
_symmetry.space_group_name_H-M   'P 1'
#
loop_
_entity.id
_entity.type
_entity.pdbx_description
1 polymer ?
#
loop_
_entity_poly.entity_id
_entity_poly.type
_entity_poly.pdbx_seq_one_letter_code
_entity_poly.pdbx_strand_id
1 'polypeptide(L)'
;MVNVNLKLTDHCNIKCKMCSQSLRDEAHGAPHRFMSWEVWKAMLEGLRDFDDEVHLCPHWLGEPTIHPEFDRFVEYAFAINKGLFREFKLHTNAVVFGEERARLLVRLANAPSTAPDCFRSIHFSIDSFSQAAYLDVKGADRRDQVFRNVERFLRVRESLGAERPYAHLAYVVQPGNDHEAGDFLAHWKGLLEELGRPYRLCWDWPSEDMDAIYFRPLNSGDQDASDALHARVCRELGIAPPTAGDRLRAAGSF
;
A
#
# COMPACT_ATOMS: atom_id res chain seq x y z
N MET A 1 8.13 -19.98 0.13
CA MET A 1 7.79 -18.61 -0.30
C MET A 1 8.61 -17.62 0.51
N VAL A 2 9.25 -16.64 -0.13
CA VAL A 2 10.07 -15.62 0.52
C VAL A 2 9.65 -14.22 0.07
N ASN A 3 9.47 -13.28 1.03
CA ASN A 3 9.23 -11.88 0.73
C ASN A 3 10.58 -11.15 0.59
N VAL A 4 10.83 -10.57 -0.56
CA VAL A 4 12.04 -9.80 -0.85
C VAL A 4 11.69 -8.32 -0.93
N ASN A 5 12.13 -7.57 0.08
CA ASN A 5 11.92 -6.12 0.13
C ASN A 5 13.14 -5.38 -0.43
N LEU A 6 13.03 -4.88 -1.66
CA LEU A 6 14.07 -4.07 -2.32
C LEU A 6 13.77 -2.59 -2.16
N LYS A 7 14.28 -2.00 -1.12
CA LYS A 7 14.02 -0.61 -0.76
C LYS A 7 14.63 0.36 -1.79
N LEU A 8 13.79 0.95 -2.64
CA LEU A 8 14.22 1.88 -3.70
C LEU A 8 14.77 3.19 -3.15
N THR A 9 14.28 3.61 -1.98
CA THR A 9 14.77 4.80 -1.29
C THR A 9 14.43 4.70 0.20
N ASP A 10 15.22 5.35 1.02
CA ASP A 10 14.92 5.57 2.44
C ASP A 10 14.28 6.95 2.68
N HIS A 11 14.00 7.69 1.62
CA HIS A 11 13.27 8.95 1.69
C HIS A 11 11.75 8.73 1.66
N CYS A 12 11.01 9.56 2.44
CA CYS A 12 9.56 9.67 2.35
C CYS A 12 9.17 11.15 2.30
N ASN A 13 8.19 11.47 1.48
CA ASN A 13 7.68 12.84 1.30
C ASN A 13 6.62 13.24 2.34
N ILE A 14 6.35 12.38 3.31
CA ILE A 14 5.49 12.62 4.49
C ILE A 14 6.16 12.07 5.75
N LYS A 15 5.69 12.50 6.93
CA LYS A 15 6.25 12.11 8.23
C LYS A 15 5.16 11.59 9.16
N CYS A 16 4.66 10.38 8.87
CA CYS A 16 3.60 9.77 9.66
C CYS A 16 4.05 9.56 11.11
N LYS A 17 3.21 9.94 12.07
CA LYS A 17 3.47 9.79 13.52
C LYS A 17 3.77 8.35 13.92
N MET A 18 3.11 7.38 13.29
CA MET A 18 3.27 5.96 13.59
C MET A 18 4.46 5.29 12.87
N CYS A 19 5.18 6.01 12.01
CA CYS A 19 6.22 5.42 11.17
C CYS A 19 7.58 5.46 11.84
N SER A 20 8.23 4.31 12.00
CA SER A 20 9.60 4.21 12.51
C SER A 20 10.63 4.97 11.66
N GLN A 21 10.36 5.17 10.36
CA GLN A 21 11.19 6.00 9.48
C GLN A 21 11.22 7.46 9.95
N SER A 22 10.05 8.03 10.27
CA SER A 22 9.96 9.42 10.74
C SER A 22 10.71 9.63 12.05
N LEU A 23 10.57 8.70 12.99
CA LEU A 23 11.29 8.72 14.27
C LEU A 23 12.80 8.60 14.09
N ARG A 24 13.24 7.77 13.15
CA ARG A 24 14.66 7.62 12.83
C ARG A 24 15.24 8.88 12.19
N ASP A 25 14.53 9.51 11.26
CA ASP A 25 14.99 10.70 10.56
C ASP A 25 15.14 11.89 11.52
N GLU A 26 14.25 12.00 12.49
CA GLU A 26 14.37 13.00 13.56
C GLU A 26 15.59 12.77 14.47
N ALA A 27 15.92 11.49 14.75
CA ALA A 27 17.00 11.14 15.66
C ALA A 27 18.40 11.22 15.02
N HIS A 28 18.54 10.94 13.73
CA HIS A 28 19.83 10.69 13.09
C HIS A 28 20.20 11.60 11.93
N GLY A 29 19.25 12.33 11.33
CA GLY A 29 19.50 13.31 10.26
C GLY A 29 20.31 12.79 9.07
N ALA A 30 20.30 11.50 8.81
CA ALA A 30 21.11 10.88 7.75
C ALA A 30 20.62 11.31 6.37
N PRO A 31 21.52 11.57 5.39
CA PRO A 31 21.11 11.92 4.05
C PRO A 31 20.35 10.76 3.40
N HIS A 32 19.22 11.08 2.79
CA HIS A 32 18.41 10.11 2.04
C HIS A 32 19.11 9.67 0.76
N ARG A 33 18.90 8.41 0.39
CA ARG A 33 19.51 7.78 -0.78
C ARG A 33 18.45 7.17 -1.68
N PHE A 34 18.76 7.17 -2.97
CA PHE A 34 18.00 6.45 -3.98
C PHE A 34 18.86 5.27 -4.48
N MET A 35 18.21 4.12 -4.71
CA MET A 35 18.86 2.96 -5.30
C MET A 35 19.33 3.28 -6.71
N SER A 36 20.57 2.93 -7.07
CA SER A 36 21.02 3.10 -8.45
C SER A 36 20.43 2.05 -9.38
N TRP A 37 20.41 2.36 -10.65
CA TRP A 37 19.96 1.44 -11.70
C TRP A 37 20.75 0.14 -11.72
N GLU A 38 22.06 0.21 -11.52
CA GLU A 38 22.97 -0.94 -11.50
C GLU A 38 22.66 -1.87 -10.33
N VAL A 39 22.40 -1.30 -9.16
CA VAL A 39 22.01 -2.07 -7.97
C VAL A 39 20.66 -2.74 -8.21
N TRP A 40 19.67 -2.02 -8.74
CA TRP A 40 18.35 -2.60 -9.06
C TRP A 40 18.46 -3.81 -9.98
N LYS A 41 19.21 -3.68 -11.08
CA LYS A 41 19.44 -4.79 -12.00
C LYS A 41 20.11 -5.99 -11.32
N ALA A 42 21.19 -5.74 -10.60
CA ALA A 42 21.92 -6.81 -9.92
C ALA A 42 21.06 -7.53 -8.88
N MET A 43 20.25 -6.79 -8.13
CA MET A 43 19.31 -7.38 -7.15
C MET A 43 18.24 -8.24 -7.82
N LEU A 44 17.65 -7.78 -8.93
CA LEU A 44 16.67 -8.58 -9.69
C LEU A 44 17.30 -9.85 -10.31
N GLU A 45 18.51 -9.74 -10.84
CA GLU A 45 19.24 -10.89 -11.38
C GLU A 45 19.54 -11.91 -10.28
N GLY A 46 19.90 -11.44 -9.08
CA GLY A 46 20.13 -12.29 -7.90
C GLY A 46 18.88 -13.02 -7.40
N LEU A 47 17.67 -12.63 -7.82
CA LEU A 47 16.46 -13.39 -7.46
C LEU A 47 16.45 -14.81 -8.06
N ARG A 48 17.25 -15.06 -9.09
CA ARG A 48 17.40 -16.39 -9.70
C ARG A 48 18.07 -17.41 -8.78
N ASP A 49 18.78 -16.93 -7.77
CA ASP A 49 19.51 -17.78 -6.83
C ASP A 49 18.61 -18.29 -5.69
N PHE A 50 17.34 -17.86 -5.65
CA PHE A 50 16.37 -18.36 -4.69
C PHE A 50 15.68 -19.62 -5.22
N ASP A 51 15.68 -20.68 -4.42
CA ASP A 51 14.92 -21.91 -4.70
C ASP A 51 13.43 -21.77 -4.38
N ASP A 52 13.07 -20.75 -3.58
CA ASP A 52 11.72 -20.46 -3.14
C ASP A 52 10.98 -19.53 -4.10
N GLU A 53 9.66 -19.57 -4.04
CA GLU A 53 8.78 -18.60 -4.69
C GLU A 53 8.99 -17.19 -4.09
N VAL A 54 9.40 -16.24 -4.93
CA VAL A 54 9.73 -14.88 -4.53
C VAL A 54 8.52 -13.95 -4.67
N HIS A 55 8.19 -13.23 -3.61
CA HIS A 55 7.29 -12.08 -3.63
C HIS A 55 8.11 -10.80 -3.51
N LEU A 56 8.16 -10.01 -4.59
CA LEU A 56 8.96 -8.80 -4.69
C LEU A 56 8.16 -7.59 -4.21
N CYS A 57 8.69 -6.88 -3.21
CA CYS A 57 8.17 -5.61 -2.75
C CYS A 57 9.22 -4.51 -2.93
N PRO A 58 9.02 -3.48 -3.79
CA PRO A 58 10.02 -2.45 -4.06
C PRO A 58 10.10 -1.41 -2.93
N HIS A 59 9.75 -1.78 -1.71
CA HIS A 59 9.81 -0.90 -0.58
C HIS A 59 9.90 -1.67 0.75
N TRP A 60 10.37 -0.99 1.80
CA TRP A 60 10.27 -1.39 3.20
C TRP A 60 9.92 -0.20 4.07
N LEU A 61 10.79 0.81 4.09
CA LEU A 61 10.58 2.14 4.66
C LEU A 61 10.83 3.16 3.56
N GLY A 62 10.28 4.37 3.70
CA GLY A 62 10.31 5.37 2.64
C GLY A 62 9.09 5.27 1.72
N GLU A 63 9.08 6.06 0.66
CA GLU A 63 8.02 6.06 -0.35
C GLU A 63 8.63 5.69 -1.72
N PRO A 64 8.33 4.52 -2.28
CA PRO A 64 8.97 4.08 -3.51
C PRO A 64 8.68 4.98 -4.71
N THR A 65 7.49 5.58 -4.77
CA THR A 65 7.04 6.37 -5.93
C THR A 65 7.72 7.72 -6.05
N ILE A 66 8.48 8.18 -5.04
CA ILE A 66 9.33 9.37 -5.16
C ILE A 66 10.69 9.10 -5.80
N HIS A 67 11.03 7.83 -6.02
CA HIS A 67 12.26 7.52 -6.75
C HIS A 67 12.18 8.11 -8.15
N PRO A 68 13.18 8.90 -8.61
CA PRO A 68 13.11 9.60 -9.90
C PRO A 68 12.89 8.67 -11.09
N GLU A 69 13.42 7.45 -11.01
CA GLU A 69 13.33 6.44 -12.05
C GLU A 69 12.36 5.30 -11.70
N PHE A 70 11.42 5.51 -10.76
CA PHE A 70 10.49 4.46 -10.28
C PHE A 70 9.82 3.73 -11.45
N ASP A 71 9.26 4.47 -12.39
CA ASP A 71 8.52 3.90 -13.52
C ASP A 71 9.42 3.01 -14.37
N ARG A 72 10.65 3.45 -14.69
CA ARG A 72 11.66 2.68 -15.40
C ARG A 72 12.07 1.40 -14.65
N PHE A 73 12.20 1.47 -13.33
CA PHE A 73 12.55 0.34 -12.48
C PHE A 73 11.45 -0.73 -12.53
N VAL A 74 10.20 -0.33 -12.40
CA VAL A 74 9.06 -1.25 -12.44
C VAL A 74 8.90 -1.85 -13.86
N GLU A 75 8.97 -1.05 -14.92
CA GLU A 75 8.92 -1.55 -16.31
C GLU A 75 9.99 -2.60 -16.56
N TYR A 76 11.22 -2.35 -16.12
CA TYR A 76 12.30 -3.31 -16.28
C TYR A 76 12.06 -4.60 -15.51
N ALA A 77 11.59 -4.52 -14.26
CA ALA A 77 11.27 -5.70 -13.46
C ALA A 77 10.28 -6.62 -14.18
N PHE A 78 9.19 -6.04 -14.71
CA PHE A 78 8.19 -6.82 -15.47
C PHE A 78 8.74 -7.33 -16.82
N ALA A 79 9.55 -6.55 -17.51
CA ALA A 79 10.14 -6.96 -18.79
C ALA A 79 11.06 -8.20 -18.67
N ILE A 80 11.77 -8.33 -17.54
CA ILE A 80 12.68 -9.47 -17.31
C ILE A 80 12.07 -10.58 -16.48
N ASN A 81 10.85 -10.41 -15.95
CA ASN A 81 10.19 -11.40 -15.10
C ASN A 81 9.78 -12.64 -15.89
N LYS A 82 10.72 -13.56 -16.06
CA LYS A 82 10.49 -14.91 -16.60
C LYS A 82 10.48 -15.94 -15.45
N GLY A 83 9.66 -15.67 -14.41
CA GLY A 83 9.62 -16.47 -13.21
C GLY A 83 10.60 -16.04 -12.11
N LEU A 84 11.17 -14.83 -12.19
CA LEU A 84 12.06 -14.30 -11.15
C LEU A 84 11.29 -13.98 -9.86
N PHE A 85 10.06 -13.53 -10.00
CA PHE A 85 9.15 -13.32 -8.88
C PHE A 85 7.74 -13.74 -9.29
N ARG A 86 7.05 -14.32 -8.33
CA ARG A 86 5.67 -14.80 -8.45
C ARG A 86 4.67 -13.66 -8.28
N GLU A 87 4.98 -12.73 -7.38
CA GLU A 87 4.14 -11.59 -7.05
C GLU A 87 4.96 -10.31 -6.92
N PHE A 88 4.38 -9.21 -7.40
CA PHE A 88 4.87 -7.85 -7.19
C PHE A 88 3.90 -7.10 -6.27
N LYS A 89 4.39 -6.62 -5.13
CA LYS A 89 3.61 -5.91 -4.11
C LYS A 89 3.98 -4.44 -4.10
N LEU A 90 3.04 -3.55 -4.39
CA LEU A 90 3.26 -2.11 -4.31
C LEU A 90 2.47 -1.50 -3.15
N HIS A 91 3.19 -0.84 -2.25
CA HIS A 91 2.61 0.00 -1.21
C HIS A 91 3.04 1.44 -1.45
N THR A 92 2.11 2.39 -1.29
CA THR A 92 2.37 3.81 -1.52
C THR A 92 1.48 4.69 -0.67
N ASN A 93 1.99 5.88 -0.31
CA ASN A 93 1.18 6.94 0.29
C ASN A 93 0.40 7.76 -0.75
N ALA A 94 0.55 7.46 -2.03
CA ALA A 94 -0.14 8.05 -3.17
C ALA A 94 0.07 9.56 -3.38
N VAL A 95 0.96 10.24 -2.68
CA VAL A 95 1.19 11.70 -2.86
C VAL A 95 1.69 12.00 -4.27
N VAL A 96 2.63 11.21 -4.81
CA VAL A 96 3.19 11.39 -6.16
C VAL A 96 2.72 10.29 -7.11
N PHE A 97 1.41 10.08 -7.16
CA PHE A 97 0.77 9.02 -7.94
C PHE A 97 -0.11 9.62 -9.04
N GLY A 98 0.55 10.15 -10.09
CA GLY A 98 -0.12 10.82 -11.21
C GLY A 98 -0.80 9.86 -12.19
N GLU A 99 -1.51 10.42 -13.19
CA GLU A 99 -2.27 9.67 -14.18
C GLU A 99 -1.38 8.75 -15.03
N GLU A 100 -0.24 9.23 -15.49
CA GLU A 100 0.68 8.45 -16.33
C GLU A 100 1.18 7.21 -15.60
N ARG A 101 1.50 7.36 -14.31
CA ARG A 101 1.88 6.22 -13.46
C ARG A 101 0.73 5.25 -13.25
N ALA A 102 -0.48 5.75 -13.00
CA ALA A 102 -1.66 4.91 -12.90
C ALA A 102 -1.87 4.08 -14.18
N ARG A 103 -1.79 4.73 -15.36
CA ARG A 103 -1.88 4.04 -16.66
C ARG A 103 -0.76 3.02 -16.86
N LEU A 104 0.46 3.35 -16.50
CA LEU A 104 1.60 2.44 -16.59
C LEU A 104 1.36 1.18 -15.75
N LEU A 105 1.03 1.33 -14.48
CA LEU A 105 0.85 0.21 -13.57
C LEU A 105 -0.34 -0.67 -13.97
N VAL A 106 -1.44 -0.08 -14.44
CA VAL A 106 -2.58 -0.84 -14.99
C VAL A 106 -2.16 -1.63 -16.23
N ARG A 107 -1.40 -1.02 -17.16
CA ARG A 107 -0.90 -1.75 -18.35
C ARG A 107 0.02 -2.90 -17.97
N LEU A 108 0.95 -2.70 -17.03
CA LEU A 108 1.86 -3.76 -16.58
C LEU A 108 1.12 -4.93 -15.92
N ALA A 109 0.13 -4.64 -15.09
CA ALA A 109 -0.67 -5.68 -14.43
C ALA A 109 -1.51 -6.51 -15.40
N ASN A 110 -1.88 -5.96 -16.56
CA ASN A 110 -2.75 -6.60 -17.55
C ASN A 110 -2.02 -6.94 -18.87
N ALA A 111 -0.69 -6.80 -18.91
CA ALA A 111 0.08 -7.16 -20.09
C ALA A 111 0.02 -8.67 -20.35
N PRO A 112 -0.08 -9.12 -21.62
CA PRO A 112 -0.11 -10.56 -21.94
C PRO A 112 1.10 -11.36 -21.44
N SER A 113 2.23 -10.67 -21.22
CA SER A 113 3.45 -11.25 -20.65
C SER A 113 3.44 -11.35 -19.13
N THR A 114 2.50 -10.71 -18.47
CA THR A 114 2.38 -10.69 -16.99
C THR A 114 1.39 -11.77 -16.56
N ALA A 115 1.86 -12.70 -15.72
CA ALA A 115 0.97 -13.70 -15.15
C ALA A 115 -0.19 -13.02 -14.39
N PRO A 116 -1.42 -13.55 -14.48
CA PRO A 116 -2.62 -12.90 -13.91
C PRO A 116 -2.51 -12.50 -12.44
N ASP A 117 -1.77 -13.24 -11.67
CA ASP A 117 -1.60 -13.06 -10.24
C ASP A 117 -0.26 -12.43 -9.84
N CYS A 118 0.55 -12.02 -10.83
CA CYS A 118 1.85 -11.41 -10.57
C CYS A 118 1.74 -9.97 -10.02
N PHE A 119 0.80 -9.16 -10.50
CA PHE A 119 0.56 -7.82 -9.97
C PHE A 119 -0.93 -7.64 -9.65
N ARG A 120 -1.31 -8.16 -8.49
CA ARG A 120 -2.72 -8.25 -8.10
C ARG A 120 -3.25 -6.95 -7.54
N SER A 121 -2.49 -6.29 -6.66
CA SER A 121 -3.00 -5.14 -5.91
C SER A 121 -1.96 -4.05 -5.66
N ILE A 122 -2.47 -2.84 -5.40
CA ILE A 122 -1.72 -1.71 -4.87
C ILE A 122 -2.32 -1.35 -3.52
N HIS A 123 -1.48 -1.29 -2.50
CA HIS A 123 -1.85 -0.87 -1.17
C HIS A 123 -1.66 0.65 -1.02
N PHE A 124 -2.77 1.38 -0.94
CA PHE A 124 -2.81 2.80 -0.73
C PHE A 124 -2.92 3.13 0.77
N SER A 125 -1.85 3.61 1.39
CA SER A 125 -1.81 3.99 2.80
C SER A 125 -2.38 5.40 2.98
N ILE A 126 -3.69 5.50 3.20
CA ILE A 126 -4.43 6.77 3.27
C ILE A 126 -4.59 7.23 4.71
N ASP A 127 -5.13 6.37 5.56
CA ASP A 127 -5.17 6.44 7.02
C ASP A 127 -5.94 7.64 7.63
N SER A 128 -6.67 8.42 6.84
CA SER A 128 -7.46 9.55 7.32
C SER A 128 -8.51 9.97 6.30
N PHE A 129 -9.56 10.67 6.75
CA PHE A 129 -10.58 11.23 5.88
C PHE A 129 -10.50 12.75 5.77
N SER A 130 -10.51 13.48 6.90
CA SER A 130 -10.43 14.92 6.91
C SER A 130 -9.00 15.44 6.71
N GLN A 131 -8.87 16.68 6.26
CA GLN A 131 -7.59 17.39 6.15
C GLN A 131 -6.87 17.49 7.48
N ALA A 132 -7.62 17.75 8.57
CA ALA A 132 -7.08 17.93 9.91
C ALA A 132 -6.47 16.62 10.44
N ALA A 133 -7.21 15.52 10.34
CA ALA A 133 -6.73 14.21 10.78
C ALA A 133 -5.59 13.71 9.88
N TYR A 134 -5.64 13.98 8.57
CA TYR A 134 -4.54 13.63 7.67
C TYR A 134 -3.25 14.37 8.06
N LEU A 135 -3.33 15.68 8.30
CA LEU A 135 -2.18 16.46 8.76
C LEU A 135 -1.64 15.93 10.10
N ASP A 136 -2.51 15.61 11.03
CA ASP A 136 -2.13 15.06 12.33
C ASP A 136 -1.44 13.69 12.21
N VAL A 137 -2.04 12.76 11.48
CA VAL A 137 -1.57 11.36 11.37
C VAL A 137 -0.39 11.20 10.42
N LYS A 138 -0.44 11.87 9.27
CA LYS A 138 0.56 11.73 8.18
C LYS A 138 1.65 12.79 8.22
N GLY A 139 1.52 13.83 9.05
CA GLY A 139 2.50 14.90 9.21
C GLY A 139 2.70 15.76 7.97
N ALA A 140 1.69 15.84 7.09
CA ALA A 140 1.76 16.59 5.84
C ALA A 140 0.36 17.03 5.38
N ASP A 141 0.27 18.22 4.80
CA ASP A 141 -0.96 18.74 4.20
C ASP A 141 -1.11 18.23 2.75
N ARG A 142 -1.50 16.97 2.60
CA ARG A 142 -1.58 16.30 1.28
C ARG A 142 -2.88 15.52 1.03
N ARG A 143 -3.84 15.59 1.93
CA ARG A 143 -5.09 14.81 1.87
C ARG A 143 -5.78 14.90 0.51
N ASP A 144 -6.06 16.10 0.03
CA ASP A 144 -6.78 16.30 -1.23
C ASP A 144 -6.00 15.80 -2.45
N GLN A 145 -4.67 15.90 -2.39
CA GLN A 145 -3.81 15.36 -3.45
C GLN A 145 -3.89 13.83 -3.49
N VAL A 146 -3.82 13.17 -2.33
CA VAL A 146 -3.89 11.73 -2.21
C VAL A 146 -5.26 11.21 -2.66
N PHE A 147 -6.34 11.80 -2.20
CA PHE A 147 -7.69 11.42 -2.60
C PHE A 147 -7.85 11.53 -4.13
N ARG A 148 -7.53 12.69 -4.72
CA ARG A 148 -7.57 12.86 -6.19
C ARG A 148 -6.72 11.83 -6.93
N ASN A 149 -5.56 11.46 -6.42
CA ASN A 149 -4.68 10.50 -7.07
C ASN A 149 -5.25 9.07 -7.01
N VAL A 150 -5.79 8.66 -5.87
CA VAL A 150 -6.41 7.34 -5.71
C VAL A 150 -7.73 7.23 -6.51
N GLU A 151 -8.59 8.25 -6.43
CA GLU A 151 -9.81 8.33 -7.27
C GLU A 151 -9.46 8.26 -8.76
N ARG A 152 -8.44 9.01 -9.19
CA ARG A 152 -7.93 8.97 -10.57
C ARG A 152 -7.46 7.58 -10.96
N PHE A 153 -6.71 6.90 -10.11
CA PHE A 153 -6.27 5.53 -10.37
C PHE A 153 -7.47 4.61 -10.63
N LEU A 154 -8.49 4.65 -9.78
CA LEU A 154 -9.70 3.84 -9.92
C LEU A 154 -10.42 4.13 -11.25
N ARG A 155 -10.59 5.42 -11.60
CA ARG A 155 -11.22 5.84 -12.85
C ARG A 155 -10.38 5.51 -14.09
N VAL A 156 -9.05 5.63 -14.02
CA VAL A 156 -8.14 5.21 -15.10
C VAL A 156 -8.25 3.71 -15.34
N ARG A 157 -8.22 2.90 -14.29
CA ARG A 157 -8.36 1.45 -14.39
C ARG A 157 -9.69 1.09 -15.06
N GLU A 158 -10.79 1.72 -14.63
CA GLU A 158 -12.12 1.51 -15.22
C GLU A 158 -12.14 1.93 -16.69
N SER A 159 -11.60 3.10 -17.05
CA SER A 159 -11.56 3.59 -18.42
C SER A 159 -10.76 2.71 -19.39
N LEU A 160 -9.84 1.90 -18.86
CA LEU A 160 -9.07 0.92 -19.62
C LEU A 160 -9.74 -0.46 -19.68
N GLY A 161 -10.93 -0.61 -19.08
CA GLY A 161 -11.61 -1.91 -18.97
C GLY A 161 -10.80 -2.96 -18.23
N ALA A 162 -9.91 -2.52 -17.33
CA ALA A 162 -8.98 -3.38 -16.62
C ALA A 162 -9.51 -3.78 -15.25
N GLU A 163 -9.27 -5.02 -14.87
CA GLU A 163 -9.64 -5.53 -13.57
C GLU A 163 -8.56 -5.24 -12.52
N ARG A 164 -7.31 -5.37 -12.90
CA ARG A 164 -6.15 -5.26 -12.02
C ARG A 164 -5.30 -4.02 -12.31
N PRO A 165 -4.44 -3.59 -11.38
CA PRO A 165 -4.32 -4.08 -10.00
C PRO A 165 -5.48 -3.61 -9.14
N TYR A 166 -5.91 -4.45 -8.19
CA TYR A 166 -6.94 -4.09 -7.20
C TYR A 166 -6.44 -2.98 -6.28
N ALA A 167 -7.33 -2.14 -5.79
CA ALA A 167 -7.01 -1.10 -4.83
C ALA A 167 -7.29 -1.59 -3.41
N HIS A 168 -6.25 -1.66 -2.58
CA HIS A 168 -6.40 -1.87 -1.15
C HIS A 168 -6.31 -0.51 -0.46
N LEU A 169 -7.46 0.04 -0.07
CA LEU A 169 -7.63 1.35 0.55
C LEU A 169 -7.45 1.21 2.05
N ALA A 170 -6.23 1.46 2.53
CA ALA A 170 -5.85 1.14 3.89
C ALA A 170 -6.10 2.29 4.87
N TYR A 171 -6.55 1.91 6.06
CA TYR A 171 -6.79 2.79 7.20
C TYR A 171 -6.21 2.16 8.47
N VAL A 172 -5.11 2.70 8.96
CA VAL A 172 -4.55 2.30 10.27
C VAL A 172 -5.32 3.05 11.35
N VAL A 173 -6.15 2.32 12.09
CA VAL A 173 -6.94 2.89 13.19
C VAL A 173 -6.02 3.27 14.34
N GLN A 174 -6.05 4.53 14.74
CA GLN A 174 -5.22 5.09 15.81
C GLN A 174 -5.90 6.30 16.45
N PRO A 175 -5.45 6.73 17.65
CA PRO A 175 -5.90 8.00 18.19
C PRO A 175 -5.63 9.14 17.21
N GLY A 176 -6.64 9.98 17.00
CA GLY A 176 -6.57 11.11 16.05
C GLY A 176 -7.30 10.86 14.71
N ASN A 177 -7.61 9.60 14.35
CA ASN A 177 -8.42 9.31 13.16
C ASN A 177 -9.62 8.36 13.41
N ASP A 178 -9.68 7.69 14.55
CA ASP A 178 -10.71 6.69 14.87
C ASP A 178 -12.15 7.20 14.74
N HIS A 179 -12.36 8.48 14.99
CA HIS A 179 -13.67 9.14 14.95
C HIS A 179 -14.20 9.39 13.52
N GLU A 180 -13.36 9.33 12.49
CA GLU A 180 -13.74 9.59 11.09
C GLU A 180 -13.65 8.33 10.19
N ALA A 181 -13.46 7.15 10.79
CA ALA A 181 -13.42 5.88 10.06
C ALA A 181 -14.70 5.60 9.25
N GLY A 182 -15.87 6.04 9.77
CA GLY A 182 -17.14 5.96 9.07
C GLY A 182 -17.20 6.82 7.80
N ASP A 183 -16.71 8.04 7.87
CA ASP A 183 -16.67 8.96 6.72
C ASP A 183 -15.70 8.44 5.64
N PHE A 184 -14.54 7.90 6.05
CA PHE A 184 -13.60 7.23 5.15
C PHE A 184 -14.27 6.07 4.43
N LEU A 185 -14.96 5.19 5.17
CA LEU A 185 -15.71 4.08 4.59
C LEU A 185 -16.77 4.56 3.61
N ALA A 186 -17.59 5.53 4.01
CA ALA A 186 -18.68 6.04 3.17
C ALA A 186 -18.17 6.61 1.84
N HIS A 187 -17.07 7.37 1.87
CA HIS A 187 -16.48 7.96 0.67
C HIS A 187 -15.99 6.90 -0.33
N TRP A 188 -15.14 5.98 0.13
CA TRP A 188 -14.54 4.99 -0.76
C TRP A 188 -15.54 3.92 -1.22
N LYS A 189 -16.45 3.52 -0.34
CA LYS A 189 -17.57 2.66 -0.70
C LYS A 189 -18.42 3.30 -1.80
N GLY A 190 -18.81 4.57 -1.62
CA GLY A 190 -19.61 5.29 -2.61
C GLY A 190 -18.94 5.34 -3.98
N LEU A 191 -17.63 5.61 -4.03
CA LEU A 191 -16.88 5.62 -5.29
C LEU A 191 -16.79 4.24 -5.94
N LEU A 192 -16.51 3.19 -5.18
CA LEU A 192 -16.43 1.82 -5.72
C LEU A 192 -17.80 1.35 -6.24
N GLU A 193 -18.89 1.69 -5.55
CA GLU A 193 -20.27 1.41 -5.99
C GLU A 193 -20.63 2.21 -7.25
N GLU A 194 -20.26 3.50 -7.35
CA GLU A 194 -20.41 4.33 -8.55
C GLU A 194 -19.74 3.68 -9.78
N LEU A 195 -18.53 3.13 -9.56
CA LEU A 195 -17.75 2.46 -10.60
C LEU A 195 -18.18 1.01 -10.87
N GLY A 196 -19.19 0.50 -10.16
CA GLY A 196 -19.65 -0.89 -10.27
C GLY A 196 -18.61 -1.92 -9.85
N ARG A 197 -17.66 -1.56 -8.97
CA ARG A 197 -16.56 -2.42 -8.56
C ARG A 197 -16.91 -3.22 -7.31
N PRO A 198 -16.79 -4.56 -7.34
CA PRO A 198 -16.88 -5.35 -6.12
C PRO A 198 -15.74 -5.01 -5.16
N TYR A 199 -16.03 -5.00 -3.88
CA TYR A 199 -15.04 -4.73 -2.85
C TYR A 199 -15.30 -5.55 -1.59
N ARG A 200 -14.23 -5.78 -0.85
CA ARG A 200 -14.28 -6.36 0.48
C ARG A 200 -14.08 -5.28 1.54
N LEU A 201 -14.88 -5.34 2.60
CA LEU A 201 -14.66 -4.59 3.82
C LEU A 201 -14.03 -5.55 4.84
N CYS A 202 -12.82 -5.25 5.31
CA CYS A 202 -12.06 -6.17 6.16
C CYS A 202 -11.09 -5.46 7.13
N TRP A 203 -10.61 -6.22 8.09
CA TRP A 203 -9.54 -5.81 9.01
C TRP A 203 -8.26 -6.64 8.82
N ASP A 204 -8.39 -7.85 8.31
CA ASP A 204 -7.30 -8.75 7.95
C ASP A 204 -6.67 -8.35 6.61
N TRP A 205 -5.52 -8.93 6.28
CA TRP A 205 -4.89 -8.66 4.99
C TRP A 205 -5.88 -8.95 3.85
N PRO A 206 -6.13 -8.00 2.95
CA PRO A 206 -7.17 -8.16 1.95
C PRO A 206 -6.93 -9.36 1.05
N SER A 207 -8.01 -10.05 0.67
CA SER A 207 -8.00 -10.96 -0.45
C SER A 207 -7.63 -10.19 -1.72
N GLU A 208 -6.85 -10.79 -2.57
CA GLU A 208 -6.31 -10.16 -3.76
C GLU A 208 -7.20 -10.34 -5.00
N ASP A 209 -8.45 -10.77 -4.79
CA ASP A 209 -9.39 -11.07 -5.87
C ASP A 209 -10.36 -9.92 -6.16
N MET A 210 -10.31 -8.85 -5.38
CA MET A 210 -11.14 -7.65 -5.54
C MET A 210 -10.55 -6.44 -4.80
N ASP A 211 -11.12 -5.27 -5.04
CA ASP A 211 -10.80 -4.08 -4.27
C ASP A 211 -11.11 -4.29 -2.78
N ALA A 212 -10.45 -3.56 -1.90
CA ALA A 212 -10.69 -3.67 -0.47
C ALA A 212 -10.64 -2.31 0.23
N ILE A 213 -11.54 -2.11 1.18
CA ILE A 213 -11.44 -1.06 2.20
C ILE A 213 -11.00 -1.76 3.48
N TYR A 214 -9.80 -1.43 3.95
CA TYR A 214 -9.06 -2.24 4.90
C TYR A 214 -8.69 -1.46 6.16
N PHE A 215 -9.30 -1.82 7.28
CA PHE A 215 -9.06 -1.21 8.58
C PHE A 215 -8.16 -2.10 9.42
N ARG A 216 -6.94 -1.66 9.73
CA ARG A 216 -5.98 -2.43 10.51
C ARG A 216 -5.65 -1.77 11.85
N PRO A 217 -5.27 -2.54 12.88
CA PRO A 217 -4.80 -1.96 14.12
C PRO A 217 -3.44 -1.26 13.92
N LEU A 218 -3.17 -0.26 14.75
CA LEU A 218 -1.85 0.32 14.87
C LEU A 218 -0.93 -0.66 15.59
N ASN A 219 0.29 -0.86 15.06
CA ASN A 219 1.37 -1.48 15.81
C ASN A 219 1.99 -0.42 16.73
N SER A 220 1.83 -0.57 18.03
CA SER A 220 2.27 0.42 19.02
C SER A 220 2.93 -0.24 20.23
N GLY A 221 3.56 0.57 21.08
CA GLY A 221 4.11 0.10 22.37
C GLY A 221 3.04 -0.35 23.37
N ASP A 222 1.81 0.16 23.22
CA ASP A 222 0.60 -0.30 23.95
C ASP A 222 -0.33 -1.01 22.95
N GLN A 223 -0.05 -2.28 22.68
CA GLN A 223 -0.81 -3.05 21.71
C GLN A 223 -2.24 -3.34 22.19
N ASP A 224 -2.46 -3.53 23.50
CA ASP A 224 -3.79 -3.79 24.06
C ASP A 224 -4.72 -2.60 23.85
N ALA A 225 -4.26 -1.38 24.08
CA ALA A 225 -5.04 -0.18 23.81
C ALA A 225 -5.31 0.00 22.31
N SER A 226 -4.33 -0.25 21.44
CA SER A 226 -4.50 -0.19 19.98
C SER A 226 -5.53 -1.21 19.48
N ASP A 227 -5.46 -2.42 19.99
CA ASP A 227 -6.37 -3.51 19.64
C ASP A 227 -7.80 -3.23 20.13
N ALA A 228 -7.95 -2.67 21.34
CA ALA A 228 -9.26 -2.28 21.89
C ALA A 228 -9.90 -1.18 21.04
N LEU A 229 -9.13 -0.16 20.66
CA LEU A 229 -9.57 0.92 19.79
C LEU A 229 -10.01 0.39 18.43
N HIS A 230 -9.18 -0.43 17.79
CA HIS A 230 -9.47 -1.06 16.52
C HIS A 230 -10.73 -1.93 16.58
N ALA A 231 -10.87 -2.77 17.61
CA ALA A 231 -12.05 -3.62 17.79
C ALA A 231 -13.34 -2.80 17.98
N ARG A 232 -13.27 -1.64 18.65
CA ARG A 232 -14.39 -0.70 18.76
C ARG A 232 -14.80 -0.17 17.40
N VAL A 233 -13.85 0.38 16.63
CA VAL A 233 -14.10 0.93 15.29
C VAL A 233 -14.66 -0.16 14.36
N CYS A 234 -14.09 -1.36 14.37
CA CYS A 234 -14.62 -2.48 13.56
C CYS A 234 -16.08 -2.77 13.86
N ARG A 235 -16.47 -2.81 15.15
CA ARG A 235 -17.89 -3.01 15.53
C ARG A 235 -18.79 -1.88 15.05
N GLU A 236 -18.35 -0.63 15.16
CA GLU A 236 -19.08 0.55 14.67
C GLU A 236 -19.29 0.51 13.14
N LEU A 237 -18.33 -0.04 12.40
CA LEU A 237 -18.39 -0.20 10.94
C LEU A 237 -19.07 -1.50 10.49
N GLY A 238 -19.52 -2.35 11.41
CA GLY A 238 -20.10 -3.65 11.08
C GLY A 238 -19.08 -4.70 10.56
N ILE A 239 -17.79 -4.50 10.86
CA ILE A 239 -16.73 -5.45 10.56
C ILE A 239 -16.57 -6.38 11.77
N ALA A 240 -16.54 -7.72 11.53
CA ALA A 240 -16.24 -8.65 12.61
C ALA A 240 -14.82 -8.38 13.14
N PRO A 241 -14.63 -8.00 14.42
CA PRO A 241 -13.30 -7.74 14.94
C PRO A 241 -12.48 -9.02 15.04
N PRO A 242 -11.12 -8.91 15.02
CA PRO A 242 -10.25 -10.07 15.14
C PRO A 242 -10.47 -10.80 16.46
N THR A 243 -10.47 -12.13 16.39
CA THR A 243 -10.41 -12.99 17.59
C THR A 243 -8.97 -13.10 18.10
N ALA A 244 -8.77 -13.57 19.33
CA ALA A 244 -7.43 -13.81 19.86
C ALA A 244 -6.60 -14.80 19.01
N GLY A 245 -7.26 -15.78 18.37
CA GLY A 245 -6.62 -16.75 17.47
C GLY A 245 -6.18 -16.14 16.13
N ASP A 246 -6.91 -15.16 15.63
CA ASP A 246 -6.59 -14.49 14.36
C ASP A 246 -5.35 -13.60 14.50
N ARG A 247 -5.16 -12.97 15.65
CA ARG A 247 -4.00 -12.12 15.96
C ARG A 247 -2.68 -12.88 15.96
N LEU A 248 -2.68 -14.12 16.46
CA LEU A 248 -1.49 -14.98 16.46
C LEU A 248 -1.08 -15.38 15.03
N ARG A 249 -2.02 -15.55 14.12
CA ARG A 249 -1.74 -15.84 12.70
C ARG A 249 -1.19 -14.63 11.96
N ALA A 250 -1.74 -13.45 12.21
CA ALA A 250 -1.28 -12.20 11.59
C ALA A 250 0.15 -11.81 12.01
N ALA A 251 0.55 -12.08 13.25
CA ALA A 251 1.90 -11.82 13.76
C ALA A 251 2.99 -12.73 13.14
N GLY A 252 2.61 -13.87 12.55
CA GLY A 252 3.53 -14.79 11.85
C GLY A 252 3.64 -14.58 10.33
N SER A 253 2.99 -13.55 9.79
CA SER A 253 2.86 -13.32 8.32
C SER A 253 3.72 -12.17 7.77
N PHE A 254 4.71 -11.69 8.54
CA PHE A 254 5.61 -10.59 8.11
C PHE A 254 6.97 -11.10 7.67
#